data_564c835b94f31a841288889a8e58d87d
#
_entry.id   564c835b94f31a841288889a8e58d87d
#
_cell.length_a   1.000
_cell.length_b   1.000
_cell.length_c   1.000
_cell.angle_alpha   90.00
_cell.angle_beta   90.00
_cell.angle_gamma   90.00
#
_symmetry.space_group_name_H-M   'P 1'
#
loop_
_entity.id
_entity.type
_entity.pdbx_description
1 polymer ?
#
loop_
_entity_poly.entity_id
_entity_poly.type
_entity_poly.pdbx_seq_one_letter_code
_entity_poly.pdbx_strand_id
1 'polypeptide(L)'
;MATVGLFQIQLALVDAQQKLISGADTGLSTDGIYTVDHKDLGVKTANITGLSGTIAKTYGNNAVQDVMVGTSEPTVALDINNLNYQVKQQIKGFVSDKKGGWTDENVKAHVALLITTQTIDRQHFVYYGFGDGVMTETAANIQTDAAAEQRTDDTLTYTALSTVAFNNQPYKIYSDLDSKFDKANMLKEVFGGYVLSPSSLGH
;
A
#
# COMPACT_ATOMS: atom_id res chain seq x y z
N MET A 1 -4.24 17.93 10.72
CA MET A 1 -3.20 17.41 11.63
C MET A 1 -1.95 17.19 10.78
N ALA A 2 -0.79 17.68 11.18
CA ALA A 2 0.45 17.41 10.48
C ALA A 2 1.05 16.08 11.00
N THR A 3 1.61 15.29 10.10
CA THR A 3 2.29 14.02 10.40
C THR A 3 3.78 14.16 10.11
N VAL A 4 4.59 13.35 10.76
CA VAL A 4 6.04 13.37 10.61
C VAL A 4 6.57 11.95 10.38
N GLY A 5 7.38 11.79 9.34
CA GLY A 5 8.05 10.54 9.01
C GLY A 5 7.13 9.45 8.49
N LEU A 6 7.69 8.63 7.63
CA LEU A 6 7.12 7.36 7.23
C LEU A 6 7.64 6.29 8.20
N PHE A 7 6.74 5.70 8.99
CA PHE A 7 7.13 4.75 10.02
C PHE A 7 7.24 3.34 9.47
N GLN A 8 6.24 2.87 8.72
CA GLN A 8 6.18 1.50 8.25
C GLN A 8 5.26 1.37 7.04
N ILE A 9 5.57 0.41 6.17
CA ILE A 9 4.66 -0.05 5.11
C ILE A 9 4.45 -1.56 5.27
N GLN A 10 3.20 -1.98 5.13
CA GLN A 10 2.80 -3.37 5.13
C GLN A 10 2.03 -3.68 3.84
N LEU A 11 2.31 -4.84 3.26
CA LEU A 11 1.75 -5.33 2.01
C LEU A 11 1.14 -6.70 2.23
N ALA A 12 0.06 -7.01 1.52
CA ALA A 12 -0.50 -8.35 1.46
C ALA A 12 -1.12 -8.61 0.08
N LEU A 13 -1.12 -9.87 -0.35
CA LEU A 13 -1.91 -10.29 -1.51
C LEU A 13 -3.33 -10.60 -1.07
N VAL A 14 -4.29 -10.17 -1.87
CA VAL A 14 -5.70 -10.51 -1.70
C VAL A 14 -6.25 -11.17 -2.97
N ASP A 15 -7.27 -11.97 -2.82
CA ASP A 15 -7.95 -12.59 -3.95
C ASP A 15 -9.00 -11.66 -4.58
N ALA A 16 -9.67 -12.13 -5.63
CA ALA A 16 -10.74 -11.39 -6.31
C ALA A 16 -11.96 -11.09 -5.40
N GLN A 17 -12.09 -11.76 -4.27
CA GLN A 17 -13.08 -11.51 -3.24
C GLN A 17 -12.53 -10.63 -2.11
N GLN A 18 -11.35 -10.03 -2.31
CA GLN A 18 -10.65 -9.19 -1.34
C GLN A 18 -10.36 -9.91 -0.01
N LYS A 19 -10.06 -11.21 -0.08
CA LYS A 19 -9.63 -12.02 1.07
C LYS A 19 -8.13 -12.22 1.05
N LEU A 20 -7.54 -12.18 2.24
CA LEU A 20 -6.12 -12.37 2.44
C LEU A 20 -5.64 -13.72 1.87
N ILE A 21 -4.58 -13.68 1.07
CA ILE A 21 -3.85 -14.85 0.63
C ILE A 21 -2.64 -15.03 1.55
N SER A 22 -2.66 -16.11 2.35
CA SER A 22 -1.58 -16.47 3.28
C SER A 22 -0.86 -17.73 2.84
N GLY A 23 0.33 -17.97 3.42
CA GLY A 23 1.16 -19.13 3.11
C GLY A 23 2.48 -18.74 2.44
N ALA A 24 3.53 -19.49 2.75
CA ALA A 24 4.90 -19.20 2.28
C ALA A 24 5.05 -19.26 0.75
N ASP A 25 4.23 -20.06 0.07
CA ASP A 25 4.30 -20.26 -1.38
C ASP A 25 3.27 -19.45 -2.17
N THR A 26 2.17 -19.08 -1.54
CA THR A 26 1.01 -18.44 -2.19
C THR A 26 0.84 -16.99 -1.79
N GLY A 27 1.17 -16.64 -0.54
CA GLY A 27 1.13 -15.29 0.00
C GLY A 27 2.51 -14.63 0.03
N LEU A 28 2.59 -13.44 0.58
CA LEU A 28 3.87 -12.72 0.77
C LEU A 28 4.65 -13.23 1.99
N SER A 29 3.96 -13.90 2.91
CA SER A 29 4.53 -14.51 4.12
C SER A 29 3.62 -15.62 4.64
N THR A 30 4.04 -16.31 5.68
CA THR A 30 3.26 -17.40 6.31
C THR A 30 1.90 -16.90 6.82
N ASP A 31 1.84 -15.71 7.40
CA ASP A 31 0.61 -15.06 7.89
C ASP A 31 -0.07 -14.17 6.83
N GLY A 32 0.54 -14.01 5.66
CA GLY A 32 0.04 -13.27 4.51
C GLY A 32 0.49 -11.83 4.45
N ILE A 33 0.94 -11.21 5.54
CA ILE A 33 1.39 -9.83 5.58
C ILE A 33 2.90 -9.74 5.48
N TYR A 34 3.39 -8.93 4.54
CA TYR A 34 4.81 -8.57 4.44
C TYR A 34 5.01 -7.15 4.97
N THR A 35 5.87 -7.03 5.96
CA THR A 35 6.27 -5.73 6.51
C THR A 35 7.62 -5.34 5.93
N VAL A 36 7.69 -4.17 5.27
CA VAL A 36 8.96 -3.61 4.80
C VAL A 36 9.74 -3.11 6.00
N ASP A 37 10.83 -3.78 6.31
CA ASP A 37 11.63 -3.55 7.51
C ASP A 37 13.09 -3.21 7.19
N HIS A 38 13.97 -3.31 8.20
CA HIS A 38 15.40 -3.05 8.05
C HIS A 38 16.13 -4.04 7.12
N LYS A 39 15.57 -5.22 6.84
CA LYS A 39 16.16 -6.18 5.87
C LYS A 39 16.01 -5.66 4.44
N ASP A 40 14.95 -4.88 4.21
CA ASP A 40 14.71 -4.16 2.96
C ASP A 40 15.37 -2.78 2.96
N LEU A 41 16.19 -2.46 3.95
CA LEU A 41 16.77 -1.14 4.20
C LEU A 41 15.70 -0.03 4.36
N GLY A 42 14.46 -0.42 4.58
CA GLY A 42 13.32 0.47 4.79
C GLY A 42 12.81 1.16 3.53
N VAL A 43 11.85 2.04 3.74
CA VAL A 43 11.17 2.82 2.70
C VAL A 43 11.59 4.27 2.79
N LYS A 44 11.96 4.89 1.66
CA LYS A 44 12.31 6.31 1.59
C LYS A 44 11.07 7.19 1.56
N THR A 45 10.17 6.91 0.62
CA THR A 45 8.97 7.73 0.43
C THR A 45 7.75 6.90 0.10
N ALA A 46 6.58 7.41 0.52
CA ALA A 46 5.26 6.98 0.09
C ALA A 46 4.45 8.24 -0.22
N ASN A 47 4.36 8.60 -1.48
CA ASN A 47 3.65 9.80 -1.90
C ASN A 47 2.23 9.45 -2.36
N ILE A 48 1.23 9.82 -1.55
CA ILE A 48 -0.17 9.55 -1.80
C ILE A 48 -0.79 10.74 -2.54
N THR A 49 -1.39 10.50 -3.69
CA THR A 49 -2.12 11.49 -4.50
C THR A 49 -3.54 11.01 -4.78
N GLY A 50 -4.42 11.89 -5.27
CA GLY A 50 -5.79 11.50 -5.64
C GLY A 50 -6.72 11.19 -4.46
N LEU A 51 -6.42 11.63 -3.24
CA LEU A 51 -7.27 11.43 -2.06
C LEU A 51 -8.62 12.14 -2.16
N SER A 52 -8.69 13.21 -2.92
CA SER A 52 -9.94 13.91 -3.21
C SER A 52 -10.34 13.68 -4.66
N GLY A 53 -11.62 13.49 -4.91
CA GLY A 53 -12.15 13.45 -6.28
C GLY A 53 -12.00 14.79 -7.00
N THR A 54 -12.09 14.77 -8.31
CA THR A 54 -12.09 15.99 -9.11
C THR A 54 -13.33 16.83 -8.84
N ILE A 55 -13.14 18.15 -8.72
CA ILE A 55 -14.22 19.10 -8.48
C ILE A 55 -14.72 19.61 -9.83
N ALA A 56 -15.99 19.34 -10.14
CA ALA A 56 -16.70 19.92 -11.27
C ALA A 56 -17.62 21.05 -10.79
N LYS A 57 -17.57 22.22 -11.47
CA LYS A 57 -18.39 23.38 -11.15
C LYS A 57 -19.44 23.59 -12.23
N THR A 58 -20.69 23.77 -11.81
CA THR A 58 -21.78 24.16 -12.71
C THR A 58 -22.00 25.67 -12.59
N TYR A 59 -21.99 26.34 -13.72
CA TYR A 59 -22.17 27.80 -13.79
C TYR A 59 -23.59 28.16 -14.25
N GLY A 60 -24.16 29.17 -13.63
CA GLY A 60 -25.44 29.80 -14.06
C GLY A 60 -25.47 31.26 -13.63
N ASN A 61 -26.08 32.14 -14.44
CA ASN A 61 -26.14 33.57 -14.17
C ASN A 61 -24.78 34.21 -13.85
N ASN A 62 -23.73 33.83 -14.58
CA ASN A 62 -22.34 34.29 -14.41
C ASN A 62 -21.73 34.00 -13.04
N ALA A 63 -22.26 33.03 -12.29
CA ALA A 63 -21.74 32.59 -10.99
C ALA A 63 -21.70 31.07 -10.91
N VAL A 64 -20.86 30.54 -9.98
CA VAL A 64 -20.88 29.11 -9.64
C VAL A 64 -22.18 28.82 -8.89
N GLN A 65 -23.03 27.98 -9.45
CA GLN A 65 -24.30 27.59 -8.86
C GLN A 65 -24.23 26.28 -8.09
N ASP A 66 -23.35 25.35 -8.51
CA ASP A 66 -23.21 24.05 -7.87
C ASP A 66 -21.77 23.54 -8.00
N VAL A 67 -21.37 22.68 -7.06
CA VAL A 67 -20.07 22.04 -7.01
C VAL A 67 -20.25 20.54 -6.77
N MET A 68 -19.92 19.75 -7.78
CA MET A 68 -19.91 18.29 -7.68
C MET A 68 -18.50 17.79 -7.40
N VAL A 69 -18.37 16.84 -6.47
CA VAL A 69 -17.11 16.16 -6.14
C VAL A 69 -17.18 14.77 -6.73
N GLY A 70 -16.24 14.43 -7.60
CA GLY A 70 -16.08 13.08 -8.15
C GLY A 70 -15.57 12.08 -7.12
N THR A 71 -15.49 10.82 -7.51
CA THR A 71 -14.88 9.77 -6.70
C THR A 71 -13.36 9.99 -6.56
N SER A 72 -12.82 9.64 -5.41
CA SER A 72 -11.36 9.63 -5.20
C SER A 72 -10.72 8.47 -5.98
N GLU A 73 -9.55 8.73 -6.56
CA GLU A 73 -8.75 7.75 -7.29
C GLU A 73 -7.31 7.78 -6.76
N PRO A 74 -7.06 7.22 -5.56
CA PRO A 74 -5.77 7.32 -4.93
C PRO A 74 -4.72 6.50 -5.67
N THR A 75 -3.55 7.12 -5.82
CA THR A 75 -2.32 6.44 -6.23
C THR A 75 -1.22 6.71 -5.22
N VAL A 76 -0.35 5.74 -5.02
CA VAL A 76 0.79 5.84 -4.10
C VAL A 76 2.06 5.54 -4.85
N ALA A 77 2.95 6.54 -4.96
CA ALA A 77 4.30 6.31 -5.43
C ALA A 77 5.20 5.91 -4.24
N LEU A 78 5.76 4.72 -4.33
CA LEU A 78 6.64 4.13 -3.33
C LEU A 78 8.08 4.14 -3.83
N ASP A 79 9.01 4.51 -2.95
CA ASP A 79 10.44 4.41 -3.15
C ASP A 79 11.03 3.60 -1.99
N ILE A 80 11.50 2.38 -2.29
CA ILE A 80 11.98 1.39 -1.32
C ILE A 80 13.44 1.11 -1.62
N ASN A 81 14.29 1.12 -0.59
CA ASN A 81 15.73 0.97 -0.78
C ASN A 81 16.14 -0.39 -1.37
N ASN A 82 15.48 -1.49 -0.94
CA ASN A 82 15.86 -2.84 -1.38
C ASN A 82 14.74 -3.83 -1.03
N LEU A 83 13.68 -3.85 -1.80
CA LEU A 83 12.56 -4.77 -1.57
C LEU A 83 12.98 -6.21 -1.88
N ASN A 84 12.55 -7.17 -1.06
CA ASN A 84 12.78 -8.58 -1.33
C ASN A 84 12.36 -8.96 -2.75
N TYR A 85 13.26 -9.58 -3.50
CA TYR A 85 13.05 -9.89 -4.92
C TYR A 85 11.79 -10.71 -5.20
N GLN A 86 11.52 -11.75 -4.39
CA GLN A 86 10.33 -12.59 -4.58
C GLN A 86 9.05 -11.80 -4.30
N VAL A 87 9.02 -11.06 -3.21
CA VAL A 87 7.89 -10.18 -2.84
C VAL A 87 7.63 -9.15 -3.95
N LYS A 88 8.69 -8.51 -4.47
CA LYS A 88 8.60 -7.56 -5.58
C LYS A 88 7.92 -8.17 -6.81
N GLN A 89 8.29 -9.39 -7.20
CA GLN A 89 7.68 -10.04 -8.36
C GLN A 89 6.23 -10.46 -8.09
N GLN A 90 5.95 -11.01 -6.90
CA GLN A 90 4.61 -11.44 -6.52
C GLN A 90 3.60 -10.27 -6.49
N ILE A 91 3.96 -9.13 -5.90
CA ILE A 91 3.05 -7.96 -5.85
C ILE A 91 2.79 -7.34 -7.23
N LYS A 92 3.68 -7.55 -8.21
CA LYS A 92 3.47 -7.15 -9.60
C LYS A 92 2.58 -8.14 -10.38
N GLY A 93 2.30 -9.31 -9.81
CA GLY A 93 1.53 -10.38 -10.46
C GLY A 93 2.36 -11.26 -11.40
N PHE A 94 3.68 -11.28 -11.25
CA PHE A 94 4.54 -12.17 -12.03
C PHE A 94 4.46 -13.60 -11.48
N VAL A 95 4.50 -14.56 -12.38
CA VAL A 95 4.45 -15.98 -12.06
C VAL A 95 5.84 -16.59 -12.17
N SER A 96 6.25 -17.36 -11.14
CA SER A 96 7.53 -18.04 -11.11
C SER A 96 7.50 -19.35 -11.91
N ASP A 97 8.51 -19.58 -12.74
CA ASP A 97 8.74 -20.87 -13.42
C ASP A 97 9.35 -21.93 -12.51
N LYS A 98 9.59 -21.61 -11.22
CA LYS A 98 10.27 -22.44 -10.21
C LYS A 98 11.69 -22.86 -10.59
N LYS A 99 12.28 -22.18 -11.58
CA LYS A 99 13.67 -22.38 -12.03
C LYS A 99 14.50 -21.10 -11.93
N GLY A 100 13.93 -20.07 -11.27
CA GLY A 100 14.56 -18.75 -11.04
C GLY A 100 14.04 -17.66 -11.97
N GLY A 101 13.20 -17.98 -12.95
CA GLY A 101 12.54 -17.03 -13.84
C GLY A 101 11.17 -16.57 -13.33
N TRP A 102 10.80 -15.34 -13.68
CA TRP A 102 9.50 -14.76 -13.42
C TRP A 102 8.97 -14.12 -14.69
N THR A 103 7.73 -14.42 -15.05
CA THR A 103 7.10 -13.95 -16.29
C THR A 103 5.82 -13.19 -15.98
N ASP A 104 5.60 -12.09 -16.68
CA ASP A 104 4.32 -11.37 -16.64
C ASP A 104 3.32 -12.12 -17.53
N GLU A 105 2.33 -12.74 -16.93
CA GLU A 105 1.24 -13.42 -17.63
C GLU A 105 0.03 -12.50 -17.87
N ASN A 106 0.20 -11.20 -17.73
CA ASN A 106 -0.85 -10.17 -17.84
C ASN A 106 -1.99 -10.33 -16.80
N VAL A 107 -1.74 -11.07 -15.75
CA VAL A 107 -2.64 -11.18 -14.59
C VAL A 107 -2.13 -10.26 -13.51
N LYS A 108 -2.88 -9.21 -13.18
CA LYS A 108 -2.48 -8.28 -12.12
C LYS A 108 -2.80 -8.89 -10.76
N ALA A 109 -1.82 -8.88 -9.87
CA ALA A 109 -2.05 -9.24 -8.47
C ALA A 109 -2.86 -8.13 -7.78
N HIS A 110 -3.81 -8.54 -6.96
CA HIS A 110 -4.51 -7.65 -6.06
C HIS A 110 -3.71 -7.52 -4.77
N VAL A 111 -3.40 -6.28 -4.40
CA VAL A 111 -2.52 -5.96 -3.26
C VAL A 111 -3.25 -5.06 -2.28
N ALA A 112 -3.25 -5.43 -1.01
CA ALA A 112 -3.61 -4.55 0.08
C ALA A 112 -2.37 -3.83 0.61
N LEU A 113 -2.49 -2.54 0.92
CA LEU A 113 -1.40 -1.68 1.37
C LEU A 113 -1.80 -0.92 2.62
N LEU A 114 -0.95 -0.94 3.64
CA LEU A 114 -1.09 -0.11 4.84
C LEU A 114 0.17 0.75 5.02
N ILE A 115 -0.02 2.06 5.06
CA ILE A 115 1.03 3.04 5.29
C ILE A 115 0.84 3.62 6.68
N THR A 116 1.86 3.53 7.52
CA THR A 116 1.88 4.07 8.88
C THR A 116 2.78 5.28 8.96
N THR A 117 2.26 6.39 9.48
CA THR A 117 3.00 7.61 9.79
C THR A 117 2.76 8.02 11.23
N GLN A 118 3.57 8.91 11.78
CA GLN A 118 3.45 9.37 13.16
C GLN A 118 2.94 10.81 13.24
N THR A 119 2.35 11.17 14.37
CA THR A 119 2.09 12.57 14.73
C THR A 119 3.39 13.31 15.02
N ILE A 120 3.35 14.65 15.03
CA ILE A 120 4.55 15.49 15.25
C ILE A 120 5.24 15.17 16.59
N ASP A 121 4.48 14.85 17.62
CA ASP A 121 4.98 14.45 18.94
C ASP A 121 5.52 13.02 19.00
N ARG A 122 5.33 12.24 17.90
CA ARG A 122 5.73 10.84 17.75
C ARG A 122 5.11 9.89 18.79
N GLN A 123 4.03 10.27 19.43
CA GLN A 123 3.35 9.45 20.43
C GLN A 123 2.17 8.66 19.84
N HIS A 124 1.65 9.12 18.70
CA HIS A 124 0.49 8.54 18.05
C HIS A 124 0.76 8.21 16.59
N PHE A 125 -0.05 7.31 16.05
CA PHE A 125 0.06 6.85 14.67
C PHE A 125 -1.19 7.22 13.86
N VAL A 126 -0.93 7.49 12.59
CA VAL A 126 -1.96 7.64 11.57
C VAL A 126 -1.71 6.60 10.50
N TYR A 127 -2.77 5.92 10.10
CA TYR A 127 -2.71 4.81 9.16
C TYR A 127 -3.54 5.13 7.93
N TYR A 128 -2.95 4.95 6.76
CA TYR A 128 -3.63 5.01 5.47
C TYR A 128 -3.78 3.59 4.96
N GLY A 129 -5.00 3.04 5.01
CA GLY A 129 -5.33 1.69 4.58
C GLY A 129 -5.95 1.68 3.19
N PHE A 130 -5.43 0.80 2.35
CA PHE A 130 -5.93 0.50 1.01
C PHE A 130 -6.16 -1.01 0.95
N GLY A 131 -7.41 -1.44 0.89
CA GLY A 131 -7.75 -2.87 1.02
C GLY A 131 -7.60 -3.65 -0.28
N ASP A 132 -7.52 -2.95 -1.42
CA ASP A 132 -7.33 -3.54 -2.74
C ASP A 132 -6.69 -2.53 -3.70
N GLY A 133 -5.85 -3.02 -4.58
CA GLY A 133 -5.20 -2.23 -5.62
C GLY A 133 -4.21 -3.04 -6.44
N VAL A 134 -3.60 -2.38 -7.40
CA VAL A 134 -2.62 -2.99 -8.30
C VAL A 134 -1.28 -2.28 -8.17
N MET A 135 -0.21 -3.07 -8.06
CA MET A 135 1.15 -2.57 -8.02
C MET A 135 1.81 -2.68 -9.39
N THR A 136 2.46 -1.61 -9.84
CA THR A 136 3.18 -1.58 -11.11
C THR A 136 4.58 -0.99 -10.92
N GLU A 137 5.53 -1.50 -11.69
CA GLU A 137 6.87 -0.94 -11.86
C GLU A 137 6.98 -0.46 -13.30
N THR A 138 7.09 0.83 -13.51
CA THR A 138 7.09 1.43 -14.86
C THR A 138 8.48 1.52 -15.47
N ALA A 139 9.53 1.53 -14.63
CA ALA A 139 10.92 1.62 -15.07
C ALA A 139 11.88 1.04 -14.03
N ALA A 140 12.93 0.40 -14.49
CA ALA A 140 14.09 0.03 -13.70
C ALA A 140 15.30 0.79 -14.26
N ASN A 141 15.85 1.71 -13.50
CA ASN A 141 16.97 2.56 -13.96
C ASN A 141 18.30 1.99 -13.45
N ILE A 142 18.88 1.09 -14.24
CA ILE A 142 20.14 0.39 -13.90
C ILE A 142 21.31 1.19 -14.46
N GLN A 143 22.28 1.50 -13.61
CA GLN A 143 23.45 2.30 -13.97
C GLN A 143 24.75 1.54 -13.69
N THR A 144 25.79 1.88 -14.44
CA THR A 144 27.15 1.38 -14.18
C THR A 144 27.77 2.13 -12.99
N ASP A 145 28.49 1.42 -12.15
CA ASP A 145 29.30 2.04 -11.09
C ASP A 145 30.29 3.06 -11.68
N ALA A 146 30.39 4.21 -11.03
CA ALA A 146 31.37 5.24 -11.33
C ALA A 146 32.51 5.20 -10.28
N ALA A 147 32.94 6.35 -9.77
CA ALA A 147 33.91 6.44 -8.68
C ALA A 147 33.34 5.94 -7.32
N ALA A 148 32.01 5.79 -7.22
CA ALA A 148 31.30 5.22 -6.11
C ALA A 148 30.20 4.27 -6.60
N GLU A 149 29.81 3.33 -5.75
CA GLU A 149 28.71 2.41 -5.99
C GLU A 149 27.41 3.17 -6.30
N GLN A 150 26.75 2.82 -7.39
CA GLN A 150 25.47 3.38 -7.81
C GLN A 150 24.36 2.40 -7.49
N ARG A 151 23.51 2.74 -6.49
CA ARG A 151 22.36 1.94 -6.11
C ARG A 151 21.13 2.39 -6.87
N THR A 152 20.34 1.43 -7.29
CA THR A 152 19.00 1.66 -7.85
C THR A 152 17.98 1.21 -6.85
N ASP A 153 17.10 2.12 -6.43
CA ASP A 153 16.00 1.83 -5.53
C ASP A 153 14.83 1.18 -6.27
N ASP A 154 13.96 0.51 -5.52
CA ASP A 154 12.74 -0.08 -6.04
C ASP A 154 11.62 0.96 -6.06
N THR A 155 11.32 1.51 -7.23
CA THR A 155 10.25 2.48 -7.44
C THR A 155 9.00 1.79 -7.96
N LEU A 156 7.93 1.84 -7.18
CA LEU A 156 6.66 1.18 -7.48
C LEU A 156 5.52 2.19 -7.44
N THR A 157 4.52 2.00 -8.28
CA THR A 157 3.28 2.77 -8.25
C THR A 157 2.12 1.84 -7.89
N TYR A 158 1.43 2.16 -6.82
CA TYR A 158 0.22 1.49 -6.39
C TYR A 158 -0.99 2.31 -6.84
N THR A 159 -1.96 1.67 -7.47
CA THR A 159 -3.25 2.27 -7.84
C THR A 159 -4.34 1.59 -7.03
N ALA A 160 -5.04 2.35 -6.18
CA ALA A 160 -6.06 1.82 -5.31
C ALA A 160 -7.35 1.47 -6.08
N LEU A 161 -8.00 0.40 -5.67
CA LEU A 161 -9.32 -0.03 -6.11
C LEU A 161 -10.34 0.11 -4.98
N SER A 162 -11.62 0.06 -5.34
CA SER A 162 -12.70 0.09 -4.35
C SER A 162 -12.67 -1.14 -3.46
N THR A 163 -12.81 -0.96 -2.16
CA THR A 163 -12.78 -2.04 -1.17
C THR A 163 -14.15 -2.19 -0.50
N VAL A 164 -14.69 -3.40 -0.52
CA VAL A 164 -16.01 -3.71 0.09
C VAL A 164 -15.99 -3.41 1.60
N ALA A 165 -14.91 -3.76 2.30
CA ALA A 165 -14.75 -3.47 3.73
C ALA A 165 -14.75 -1.97 4.06
N PHE A 166 -14.51 -1.10 3.07
CA PHE A 166 -14.53 0.36 3.22
C PHE A 166 -15.80 1.00 2.63
N ASN A 167 -16.89 0.26 2.53
CA ASN A 167 -18.13 0.70 1.88
C ASN A 167 -17.91 1.15 0.42
N ASN A 168 -17.14 0.39 -0.33
CA ASN A 168 -16.74 0.66 -1.71
C ASN A 168 -15.91 1.95 -1.90
N GLN A 169 -15.27 2.42 -0.84
CA GLN A 169 -14.27 3.49 -0.94
C GLN A 169 -12.88 2.89 -1.21
N PRO A 170 -11.99 3.60 -1.93
CA PRO A 170 -10.66 3.09 -2.26
C PRO A 170 -9.66 3.15 -1.12
N TYR A 171 -9.93 3.93 -0.08
CA TYR A 171 -9.06 4.03 1.09
C TYR A 171 -9.84 4.38 2.35
N LYS A 172 -9.22 4.12 3.50
CA LYS A 172 -9.71 4.51 4.82
C LYS A 172 -8.54 4.97 5.69
N ILE A 173 -8.75 6.05 6.44
CA ILE A 173 -7.75 6.58 7.35
C ILE A 173 -8.14 6.20 8.77
N TYR A 174 -7.17 5.73 9.55
CA TYR A 174 -7.33 5.40 10.96
C TYR A 174 -6.31 6.17 11.81
N SER A 175 -6.61 6.37 13.07
CA SER A 175 -5.68 6.98 14.02
C SER A 175 -5.92 6.43 15.41
N ASP A 176 -4.86 6.18 16.15
CA ASP A 176 -4.91 5.80 17.55
C ASP A 176 -5.22 6.97 18.49
N LEU A 177 -5.36 8.19 17.95
CA LEU A 177 -5.93 9.34 18.67
C LEU A 177 -7.44 9.16 18.92
N ASP A 178 -8.12 8.34 18.13
CA ASP A 178 -9.52 8.03 18.37
C ASP A 178 -9.62 6.96 19.48
N SER A 179 -10.33 7.26 20.56
CA SER A 179 -10.54 6.33 21.66
C SER A 179 -11.25 5.02 21.27
N LYS A 180 -11.88 4.98 20.11
CA LYS A 180 -12.53 3.79 19.53
C LYS A 180 -11.62 3.01 18.58
N PHE A 181 -10.38 3.44 18.41
CA PHE A 181 -9.45 2.76 17.52
C PHE A 181 -9.16 1.34 18.03
N ASP A 182 -9.32 0.38 17.14
CA ASP A 182 -8.97 -1.01 17.34
C ASP A 182 -8.02 -1.46 16.22
N LYS A 183 -6.75 -1.70 16.57
CA LYS A 183 -5.72 -2.14 15.64
C LYS A 183 -6.06 -3.49 14.99
N ALA A 184 -6.66 -4.41 15.74
CA ALA A 184 -7.03 -5.72 15.21
C ALA A 184 -8.14 -5.59 14.16
N ASN A 185 -9.13 -4.75 14.43
CA ASN A 185 -10.19 -4.48 13.46
C ASN A 185 -9.66 -3.75 12.22
N MET A 186 -8.78 -2.76 12.38
CA MET A 186 -8.13 -2.09 11.25
C MET A 186 -7.38 -3.08 10.36
N LEU A 187 -6.55 -3.95 10.93
CA LEU A 187 -5.80 -4.95 10.17
C LEU A 187 -6.71 -5.95 9.46
N LYS A 188 -7.80 -6.35 10.11
CA LYS A 188 -8.82 -7.22 9.52
C LYS A 188 -9.53 -6.56 8.33
N GLU A 189 -9.86 -5.28 8.42
CA GLU A 189 -10.51 -4.53 7.34
C GLU A 189 -9.57 -4.30 6.17
N VAL A 190 -8.31 -3.89 6.44
CA VAL A 190 -7.33 -3.58 5.40
C VAL A 190 -6.82 -4.84 4.70
N PHE A 191 -6.54 -5.90 5.45
CA PHE A 191 -5.93 -7.13 4.91
C PHE A 191 -6.95 -8.29 4.79
N GLY A 192 -8.14 -7.99 4.32
CA GLY A 192 -9.09 -9.00 3.85
C GLY A 192 -9.42 -10.11 4.84
N GLY A 193 -9.59 -9.77 6.13
CA GLY A 193 -9.96 -10.73 7.17
C GLY A 193 -8.77 -11.26 7.98
N TYR A 194 -7.62 -10.60 7.94
CA TYR A 194 -6.48 -10.95 8.78
C TYR A 194 -6.86 -11.03 10.27
N VAL A 195 -6.37 -12.05 10.95
CA VAL A 195 -6.58 -12.26 12.39
C VAL A 195 -5.22 -12.19 13.09
N LEU A 196 -5.07 -11.23 14.00
CA LEU A 196 -3.88 -11.12 14.85
C LEU A 196 -3.72 -12.40 15.69
N SER A 197 -2.59 -13.08 15.52
CA SER A 197 -2.24 -14.19 16.41
C SER A 197 -1.85 -13.66 17.79
N PRO A 198 -2.19 -14.34 18.90
CA PRO A 198 -1.82 -13.91 20.26
C PRO A 198 -0.30 -13.73 20.48
N SER A 199 0.54 -14.38 19.65
CA SER A 199 2.00 -14.29 19.70
C SER A 199 2.59 -13.03 19.10
N SER A 200 1.81 -12.21 18.39
CA SER A 200 2.28 -10.96 17.74
C SER A 200 2.09 -9.70 18.58
N LEU A 201 1.60 -9.83 19.82
CA LEU A 201 1.36 -8.71 20.75
C LEU A 201 2.57 -8.37 21.64
N GLY A 202 3.72 -8.99 21.40
CA GLY A 202 4.93 -8.74 22.18
C GLY A 202 6.03 -8.12 21.33
N HIS A 203 5.97 -6.80 21.13
CA HIS A 203 7.13 -5.89 21.03
C HIS A 203 6.62 -4.47 20.85
#